data_66db61cd38c064228e6fd7ca55f048ce
#
_entry.id   66db61cd38c064228e6fd7ca55f048ce
#
_cell.length_a   1.000
_cell.length_b   1.000
_cell.length_c   1.000
_cell.angle_alpha   90.00
_cell.angle_beta   90.00
_cell.angle_gamma   90.00
#
_symmetry.space_group_name_H-M   'P 1'
#
loop_
_entity.id
_entity.type
_entity.pdbx_description
1 polymer ?
#
loop_
_entity_poly.entity_id
_entity_poly.type
_entity_poly.pdbx_seq_one_letter_code
_entity_poly.pdbx_strand_id
1 'polypeptide(L)'
;MDSLSINSLLEELKNPDATVRDKATRKIWRIWFQQKGIYGLEIIDRSQKLLDAGEITEAETALTALIKDQPDFAEAWNRRAFLYYSIGDYQKSLADCQIVVQINPIHFGALHGMGLCYAALGEYSEAIKAFKAALEIQPYSLVNQKLILECTFRFSYNGK
;
A
#
# COMPACT_ATOMS: atom_id res chain seq x y z
N MET A 1 0.16 -21.40 3.68
CA MET A 1 -0.93 -20.79 2.88
C MET A 1 -0.53 -20.87 1.42
N ASP A 2 -1.37 -21.52 0.62
CA ASP A 2 -0.99 -21.99 -0.69
C ASP A 2 -0.68 -20.85 -1.67
N SER A 3 0.53 -20.84 -2.21
CA SER A 3 0.93 -19.97 -3.33
C SER A 3 -0.06 -20.07 -4.53
N LEU A 4 -0.69 -21.21 -4.70
CA LEU A 4 -1.77 -21.45 -5.66
C LEU A 4 -3.00 -20.57 -5.42
N SER A 5 -3.34 -20.29 -4.16
CA SER A 5 -4.50 -19.45 -3.80
C SER A 5 -4.28 -17.97 -4.16
N ILE A 6 -3.10 -17.43 -3.87
CA ILE A 6 -2.77 -16.03 -4.19
C ILE A 6 -2.67 -15.82 -5.71
N ASN A 7 -2.03 -16.72 -6.43
CA ASN A 7 -1.90 -16.60 -7.89
C ASN A 7 -3.27 -16.62 -8.58
N SER A 8 -4.20 -17.48 -8.13
CA SER A 8 -5.56 -17.48 -8.66
C SER A 8 -6.27 -16.15 -8.40
N LEU A 9 -6.13 -15.59 -7.20
CA LEU A 9 -6.73 -14.29 -6.88
C LEU A 9 -6.11 -13.14 -7.69
N LEU A 10 -4.81 -13.18 -7.97
CA LEU A 10 -4.16 -12.18 -8.82
C LEU A 10 -4.70 -12.23 -10.26
N GLU A 11 -4.98 -13.41 -10.79
CA GLU A 11 -5.63 -13.53 -12.11
C GLU A 11 -7.09 -13.02 -12.06
N GLU A 12 -7.82 -13.25 -10.97
CA GLU A 12 -9.17 -12.69 -10.79
C GLU A 12 -9.18 -11.15 -10.76
N LEU A 13 -8.09 -10.48 -10.35
CA LEU A 13 -7.98 -9.02 -10.42
C LEU A 13 -7.97 -8.47 -11.86
N LYS A 14 -7.66 -9.31 -12.83
CA LYS A 14 -7.65 -8.98 -14.27
C LYS A 14 -8.98 -9.31 -14.95
N ASN A 15 -9.96 -9.83 -14.23
CA ASN A 15 -11.26 -10.19 -14.78
C ASN A 15 -12.04 -8.95 -15.25
N PRO A 16 -12.70 -8.97 -16.42
CA PRO A 16 -13.57 -7.89 -16.87
C PRO A 16 -14.72 -7.58 -15.92
N ASP A 17 -15.22 -8.57 -15.19
CA ASP A 17 -16.32 -8.39 -14.21
C ASP A 17 -15.79 -7.74 -12.92
N ALA A 18 -16.30 -6.55 -12.62
CA ALA A 18 -15.94 -5.79 -11.42
C ALA A 18 -16.25 -6.57 -10.13
N THR A 19 -17.33 -7.35 -10.09
CA THR A 19 -17.71 -8.13 -8.91
C THR A 19 -16.67 -9.20 -8.58
N VAL A 20 -16.09 -9.83 -9.60
CA VAL A 20 -14.99 -10.80 -9.43
C VAL A 20 -13.75 -10.11 -8.88
N ARG A 21 -13.36 -8.98 -9.48
CA ARG A 21 -12.20 -8.20 -9.02
C ARG A 21 -12.35 -7.73 -7.57
N ASP A 22 -13.52 -7.23 -7.18
CA ASP A 22 -13.80 -6.75 -5.83
C ASP A 22 -13.73 -7.88 -4.79
N LYS A 23 -14.23 -9.06 -5.14
CA LYS A 23 -14.11 -10.25 -4.27
C LYS A 23 -12.64 -10.68 -4.11
N ALA A 24 -11.89 -10.72 -5.19
CA ALA A 24 -10.48 -11.06 -5.17
C ALA A 24 -9.68 -10.05 -4.33
N THR A 25 -9.90 -8.77 -4.54
CA THR A 25 -9.26 -7.69 -3.76
C THR A 25 -9.50 -7.87 -2.27
N ARG A 26 -10.77 -8.07 -1.84
CA ARG A 26 -11.09 -8.29 -0.42
C ARG A 26 -10.44 -9.53 0.17
N LYS A 27 -10.37 -10.64 -0.62
CA LYS A 27 -9.70 -11.87 -0.18
C LYS A 27 -8.20 -11.68 -0.01
N ILE A 28 -7.55 -10.99 -0.95
CA ILE A 28 -6.11 -10.72 -0.89
C ILE A 28 -5.79 -9.87 0.34
N TRP A 29 -6.52 -8.77 0.58
CA TRP A 29 -6.35 -7.96 1.78
C TRP A 29 -6.52 -8.77 3.06
N ARG A 30 -7.55 -9.62 3.14
CA ARG A 30 -7.77 -10.51 4.30
C ARG A 30 -6.57 -11.42 4.55
N ILE A 31 -6.02 -12.02 3.49
CA ILE A 31 -4.83 -12.89 3.58
C ILE A 31 -3.65 -12.09 4.16
N TRP A 32 -3.40 -10.91 3.65
CA TRP A 32 -2.28 -10.09 4.12
C TRP A 32 -2.46 -9.63 5.57
N PHE A 33 -3.65 -9.19 5.96
CA PHE A 33 -3.94 -8.79 7.35
C PHE A 33 -3.82 -9.94 8.34
N GLN A 34 -4.17 -11.14 7.94
CA GLN A 34 -4.15 -12.31 8.82
C GLN A 34 -2.81 -13.04 8.83
N GLN A 35 -1.81 -12.56 8.12
CA GLN A 35 -0.52 -13.22 7.95
C GLN A 35 0.18 -13.55 9.29
N LYS A 36 0.03 -12.72 10.31
CA LYS A 36 0.60 -12.88 11.65
C LYS A 36 -0.46 -13.20 12.72
N GLY A 37 -1.58 -13.80 12.30
CA GLY A 37 -2.64 -14.24 13.19
C GLY A 37 -3.37 -13.12 13.91
N ILE A 38 -4.04 -13.47 15.01
CA ILE A 38 -4.89 -12.55 15.77
C ILE A 38 -4.09 -11.41 16.37
N TYR A 39 -2.90 -11.69 16.91
CA TYR A 39 -2.06 -10.66 17.54
C TYR A 39 -1.69 -9.52 16.58
N GLY A 40 -1.19 -9.86 15.39
CA GLY A 40 -0.87 -8.84 14.38
C GLY A 40 -2.09 -8.03 13.95
N LEU A 41 -3.22 -8.71 13.76
CA LEU A 41 -4.48 -8.07 13.38
C LEU A 41 -4.99 -7.10 14.46
N GLU A 42 -4.95 -7.49 15.73
CA GLU A 42 -5.38 -6.65 16.87
C GLU A 42 -4.54 -5.37 16.99
N ILE A 43 -3.22 -5.46 16.81
CA ILE A 43 -2.35 -4.27 16.86
C ILE A 43 -2.63 -3.34 15.69
N ILE A 44 -2.84 -3.88 14.48
CA ILE A 44 -3.20 -3.07 13.32
C ILE A 44 -4.55 -2.36 13.52
N ASP A 45 -5.58 -3.08 13.99
CA ASP A 45 -6.89 -2.51 14.29
C ASP A 45 -6.82 -1.42 15.38
N ARG A 46 -6.09 -1.69 16.44
CA ARG A 46 -5.83 -0.72 17.51
C ARG A 46 -5.13 0.53 16.98
N SER A 47 -4.10 0.35 16.15
CA SER A 47 -3.36 1.47 15.57
C SER A 47 -4.25 2.32 14.65
N GLN A 48 -5.16 1.72 13.92
CA GLN A 48 -6.13 2.44 13.11
C GLN A 48 -7.08 3.27 13.98
N LYS A 49 -7.60 2.70 15.07
CA LYS A 49 -8.46 3.42 16.02
C LYS A 49 -7.76 4.60 16.67
N LEU A 50 -6.48 4.44 17.03
CA LEU A 50 -5.65 5.52 17.55
C LEU A 50 -5.47 6.63 16.51
N LEU A 51 -5.19 6.25 15.27
CA LEU A 51 -5.05 7.21 14.16
C LEU A 51 -6.36 7.98 13.91
N ASP A 52 -7.49 7.29 13.91
CA ASP A 52 -8.81 7.89 13.73
C ASP A 52 -9.18 8.85 14.88
N ALA A 53 -8.67 8.58 16.08
CA ALA A 53 -8.80 9.45 17.25
C ALA A 53 -7.81 10.64 17.26
N GLY A 54 -6.88 10.70 16.30
CA GLY A 54 -5.83 11.72 16.24
C GLY A 54 -4.64 11.46 17.17
N GLU A 55 -4.57 10.28 17.80
CA GLU A 55 -3.50 9.86 18.69
C GLU A 55 -2.32 9.28 17.90
N ILE A 56 -1.66 10.17 17.14
CA ILE A 56 -0.62 9.81 16.15
C ILE A 56 0.59 9.15 16.79
N THR A 57 1.08 9.71 17.90
CA THR A 57 2.28 9.20 18.60
C THR A 57 2.07 7.80 19.14
N GLU A 58 0.91 7.52 19.70
CA GLU A 58 0.54 6.21 20.23
C GLU A 58 0.37 5.19 19.10
N ALA A 59 -0.24 5.58 17.99
CA ALA A 59 -0.37 4.74 16.80
C ALA A 59 1.00 4.39 16.22
N GLU A 60 1.90 5.36 16.07
CA GLU A 60 3.27 5.16 15.59
C GLU A 60 4.06 4.23 16.53
N THR A 61 3.95 4.43 17.84
CA THR A 61 4.61 3.60 18.85
C THR A 61 4.16 2.14 18.76
N ALA A 62 2.85 1.91 18.65
CA ALA A 62 2.30 0.55 18.54
C ALA A 62 2.75 -0.15 17.27
N LEU A 63 2.74 0.53 16.11
CA LEU A 63 3.19 -0.02 14.82
C LEU A 63 4.70 -0.26 14.80
N THR A 64 5.48 0.63 15.39
CA THR A 64 6.94 0.47 15.48
C THR A 64 7.31 -0.73 16.37
N ALA A 65 6.61 -0.94 17.47
CA ALA A 65 6.79 -2.12 18.31
C ALA A 65 6.43 -3.42 17.57
N LEU A 66 5.33 -3.42 16.82
CA LEU A 66 4.92 -4.57 16.01
C LEU A 66 5.96 -4.88 14.90
N ILE A 67 6.48 -3.87 14.23
CA ILE A 67 7.53 -4.02 13.22
C ILE A 67 8.81 -4.59 13.83
N LYS A 68 9.19 -4.14 15.02
CA LYS A 68 10.36 -4.66 15.73
C LYS A 68 10.20 -6.13 16.09
N ASP A 69 9.01 -6.52 16.52
CA ASP A 69 8.69 -7.90 16.91
C ASP A 69 8.54 -8.81 15.67
N GLN A 70 7.94 -8.30 14.61
CA GLN A 70 7.64 -9.05 13.37
C GLN A 70 8.06 -8.24 12.13
N PRO A 71 9.36 -8.14 11.83
CA PRO A 71 9.87 -7.28 10.76
C PRO A 71 9.47 -7.74 9.34
N ASP A 72 9.02 -8.98 9.19
CA ASP A 72 8.50 -9.56 7.94
C ASP A 72 6.98 -9.39 7.77
N PHE A 73 6.31 -8.70 8.68
CA PHE A 73 4.88 -8.42 8.57
C PHE A 73 4.65 -7.16 7.71
N ALA A 74 4.44 -7.35 6.42
CA ALA A 74 4.28 -6.26 5.45
C ALA A 74 3.19 -5.25 5.85
N GLU A 75 2.06 -5.71 6.39
CA GLU A 75 0.96 -4.83 6.78
C GLU A 75 1.31 -3.87 7.92
N ALA A 76 2.19 -4.24 8.84
CA ALA A 76 2.64 -3.32 9.88
C ALA A 76 3.39 -2.12 9.30
N TRP A 77 4.30 -2.37 8.34
CA TRP A 77 4.99 -1.32 7.59
C TRP A 77 4.02 -0.49 6.75
N ASN A 78 3.09 -1.16 6.05
CA ASN A 78 2.08 -0.48 5.22
C ASN A 78 1.20 0.47 6.05
N ARG A 79 0.78 0.06 7.23
CA ARG A 79 0.00 0.91 8.15
C ARG A 79 0.80 2.09 8.67
N ARG A 80 2.06 1.89 9.00
CA ARG A 80 2.91 2.99 9.41
C ARG A 80 3.22 3.95 8.25
N ALA A 81 3.38 3.44 7.05
CA ALA A 81 3.49 4.27 5.85
C ALA A 81 2.25 5.16 5.66
N PHE A 82 1.05 4.59 5.82
CA PHE A 82 -0.19 5.35 5.77
C PHE A 82 -0.26 6.44 6.84
N LEU A 83 0.15 6.14 8.08
CA LEU A 83 0.24 7.11 9.15
C LEU A 83 1.17 8.28 8.76
N TYR A 84 2.39 7.98 8.31
CA TYR A 84 3.33 9.01 7.88
C TYR A 84 2.82 9.85 6.72
N TYR A 85 2.17 9.22 5.75
CA TYR A 85 1.54 9.96 4.65
C TYR A 85 0.47 10.91 5.15
N SER A 86 -0.38 10.49 6.09
CA SER A 86 -1.48 11.29 6.64
C SER A 86 -1.01 12.55 7.38
N ILE A 87 0.19 12.53 7.94
CA ILE A 87 0.80 13.68 8.62
C ILE A 87 1.77 14.46 7.74
N GLY A 88 1.90 14.12 6.46
CA GLY A 88 2.76 14.82 5.50
C GLY A 88 4.23 14.43 5.54
N ASP A 89 4.62 13.41 6.30
CA ASP A 89 5.99 12.88 6.30
C ASP A 89 6.17 11.88 5.15
N TYR A 90 6.17 12.42 3.93
CA TYR A 90 6.19 11.61 2.70
C TYR A 90 7.47 10.79 2.54
N GLN A 91 8.59 11.25 3.06
CA GLN A 91 9.86 10.52 2.98
C GLN A 91 9.85 9.26 3.86
N LYS A 92 9.37 9.37 5.10
CA LYS A 92 9.22 8.19 5.97
C LYS A 92 8.17 7.23 5.41
N SER A 93 7.06 7.76 4.91
CA SER A 93 6.03 6.96 4.26
C SER A 93 6.59 6.17 3.07
N LEU A 94 7.36 6.84 2.21
CA LEU A 94 8.01 6.21 1.05
C LEU A 94 8.98 5.09 1.49
N ALA A 95 9.81 5.35 2.51
CA ALA A 95 10.73 4.35 3.03
C ALA A 95 10.01 3.09 3.53
N ASP A 96 8.91 3.24 4.27
CA ASP A 96 8.12 2.12 4.74
C ASP A 96 7.42 1.38 3.58
N CYS A 97 6.86 2.08 2.60
CA CYS A 97 6.30 1.46 1.39
C CYS A 97 7.34 0.63 0.62
N GLN A 98 8.57 1.12 0.51
CA GLN A 98 9.67 0.39 -0.14
C GLN A 98 9.97 -0.93 0.59
N ILE A 99 9.96 -0.93 1.92
CA ILE A 99 10.11 -2.16 2.72
C ILE A 99 8.93 -3.12 2.44
N VAL A 100 7.71 -2.62 2.39
CA VAL A 100 6.53 -3.46 2.05
C VAL A 100 6.73 -4.16 0.70
N VAL A 101 7.16 -3.44 -0.32
CA VAL A 101 7.39 -3.99 -1.67
C VAL A 101 8.56 -4.97 -1.70
N GLN A 102 9.58 -4.79 -0.87
CA GLN A 102 10.65 -5.79 -0.70
C GLN A 102 10.15 -7.09 -0.07
N ILE A 103 9.29 -7.00 0.94
CA ILE A 103 8.69 -8.18 1.60
C ILE A 103 7.65 -8.85 0.69
N ASN A 104 6.81 -8.04 0.05
CA ASN A 104 5.70 -8.48 -0.79
C ASN A 104 5.65 -7.67 -2.10
N PRO A 105 6.33 -8.13 -3.17
CA PRO A 105 6.39 -7.40 -4.44
C PRO A 105 5.05 -7.18 -5.14
N ILE A 106 4.02 -7.95 -4.79
CA ILE A 106 2.66 -7.83 -5.35
C ILE A 106 1.73 -6.98 -4.50
N HIS A 107 2.28 -6.28 -3.51
CA HIS A 107 1.48 -5.45 -2.61
C HIS A 107 1.03 -4.16 -3.32
N PHE A 108 -0.07 -4.25 -4.06
CA PHE A 108 -0.58 -3.13 -4.89
C PHE A 108 -0.90 -1.87 -4.07
N GLY A 109 -1.31 -2.02 -2.81
CA GLY A 109 -1.52 -0.86 -1.92
C GLY A 109 -0.24 -0.09 -1.62
N ALA A 110 0.88 -0.78 -1.39
CA ALA A 110 2.17 -0.14 -1.16
C ALA A 110 2.75 0.48 -2.44
N LEU A 111 2.60 -0.18 -3.59
CA LEU A 111 3.00 0.38 -4.88
C LEU A 111 2.22 1.68 -5.18
N HIS A 112 0.91 1.69 -4.93
CA HIS A 112 0.10 2.90 -5.01
C HIS A 112 0.59 3.97 -4.02
N GLY A 113 0.85 3.59 -2.76
CA GLY A 113 1.39 4.48 -1.74
C GLY A 113 2.73 5.10 -2.11
N MET A 114 3.64 4.33 -2.71
CA MET A 114 4.90 4.85 -3.26
C MET A 114 4.66 5.93 -4.31
N GLY A 115 3.74 5.66 -5.24
CA GLY A 115 3.37 6.63 -6.26
C GLY A 115 2.85 7.95 -5.67
N LEU A 116 1.99 7.87 -4.65
CA LEU A 116 1.48 9.04 -3.94
C LEU A 116 2.60 9.82 -3.23
N CYS A 117 3.54 9.12 -2.57
CA CYS A 117 4.68 9.75 -1.90
C CYS A 117 5.59 10.45 -2.89
N TYR A 118 5.96 9.79 -3.99
CA TYR A 118 6.77 10.40 -5.05
C TYR A 118 6.10 11.63 -5.67
N ALA A 119 4.79 11.54 -5.94
CA ALA A 119 4.02 12.68 -6.47
C ALA A 119 4.00 13.86 -5.48
N ALA A 120 3.82 13.59 -4.18
CA ALA A 120 3.86 14.62 -3.15
C ALA A 120 5.24 15.28 -3.00
N LEU A 121 6.31 14.52 -3.26
CA LEU A 121 7.70 15.01 -3.27
C LEU A 121 8.08 15.71 -4.59
N GLY A 122 7.19 15.74 -5.59
CA GLY A 122 7.46 16.32 -6.90
C GLY A 122 8.24 15.42 -7.86
N GLU A 123 8.48 14.18 -7.47
CA GLU A 123 9.21 13.18 -8.26
C GLU A 123 8.26 12.41 -9.20
N TYR A 124 7.69 13.14 -10.17
CA TYR A 124 6.60 12.62 -11.00
C TYR A 124 7.01 11.43 -11.88
N SER A 125 8.26 11.37 -12.34
CA SER A 125 8.76 10.22 -13.11
C SER A 125 8.71 8.92 -12.30
N GLU A 126 9.15 8.98 -11.04
CA GLU A 126 9.13 7.81 -10.14
C GLU A 126 7.69 7.48 -9.71
N ALA A 127 6.84 8.49 -9.52
CA ALA A 127 5.43 8.29 -9.25
C ALA A 127 4.73 7.49 -10.37
N ILE A 128 4.98 7.87 -11.62
CA ILE A 128 4.42 7.17 -12.80
C ILE A 128 4.86 5.70 -12.82
N LYS A 129 6.14 5.42 -12.54
CA LYS A 129 6.66 4.03 -12.48
C LYS A 129 5.93 3.21 -11.41
N ALA A 130 5.76 3.78 -10.22
CA ALA A 130 5.09 3.11 -9.10
C ALA A 130 3.60 2.84 -9.41
N PHE A 131 2.88 3.82 -9.95
CA PHE A 131 1.48 3.63 -10.35
C PHE A 131 1.31 2.63 -11.49
N LYS A 132 2.23 2.59 -12.46
CA LYS A 132 2.25 1.57 -13.53
C LYS A 132 2.47 0.17 -12.96
N ALA A 133 3.40 0.02 -12.01
CA ALA A 133 3.61 -1.26 -11.34
C ALA A 133 2.35 -1.73 -10.59
N ALA A 134 1.62 -0.83 -9.94
CA ALA A 134 0.33 -1.14 -9.32
C ALA A 134 -0.72 -1.56 -10.38
N LEU A 135 -0.74 -0.90 -11.55
CA LEU A 135 -1.65 -1.25 -12.65
C LEU A 135 -1.34 -2.62 -13.29
N GLU A 136 -0.11 -3.09 -13.27
CA GLU A 136 0.21 -4.45 -13.74
C GLU A 136 -0.53 -5.51 -12.92
N ILE A 137 -0.76 -5.23 -11.64
CA ILE A 137 -1.48 -6.13 -10.73
C ILE A 137 -2.99 -5.90 -10.80
N GLN A 138 -3.43 -4.63 -10.82
CA GLN A 138 -4.83 -4.22 -10.88
C GLN A 138 -5.09 -3.33 -12.11
N PRO A 139 -5.18 -3.91 -13.33
CA PRO A 139 -5.23 -3.13 -14.57
C PRO A 139 -6.49 -2.25 -14.72
N TYR A 140 -7.53 -2.55 -13.99
CA TYR A 140 -8.78 -1.77 -14.00
C TYR A 140 -8.84 -0.66 -12.93
N SER A 141 -7.74 -0.37 -12.23
CA SER A 141 -7.69 0.72 -11.25
C SER A 141 -7.78 2.09 -11.93
N LEU A 142 -8.97 2.67 -11.96
CA LEU A 142 -9.20 4.01 -12.51
C LEU A 142 -8.41 5.09 -11.76
N VAL A 143 -8.23 4.92 -10.46
CA VAL A 143 -7.44 5.84 -9.62
C VAL A 143 -6.00 5.90 -10.09
N ASN A 144 -5.35 4.75 -10.28
CA ASN A 144 -3.96 4.71 -10.76
C ASN A 144 -3.83 5.23 -12.19
N GLN A 145 -4.78 4.93 -13.07
CA GLN A 145 -4.81 5.47 -14.43
C GLN A 145 -4.87 7.01 -14.43
N LYS A 146 -5.77 7.58 -13.62
CA LYS A 146 -5.91 9.04 -13.47
C LYS A 146 -4.65 9.67 -12.91
N LEU A 147 -4.06 9.09 -11.85
CA LEU A 147 -2.84 9.61 -11.23
C LEU A 147 -1.63 9.58 -12.17
N ILE A 148 -1.52 8.57 -13.03
CA ILE A 148 -0.50 8.53 -14.09
C ILE A 148 -0.68 9.70 -15.05
N LEU A 149 -1.90 10.01 -15.49
CA LEU A 149 -2.17 11.13 -16.37
C LEU A 149 -1.82 12.46 -15.71
N GLU A 150 -2.20 12.66 -14.45
CA GLU A 150 -1.86 13.86 -13.68
C GLU A 150 -0.35 14.03 -13.53
N CYS A 151 0.36 12.98 -13.14
CA CYS A 151 1.81 13.01 -13.01
C CYS A 151 2.51 13.24 -14.35
N THR A 152 2.01 12.65 -15.43
CA THR A 152 2.54 12.87 -16.78
C THR A 152 2.41 14.33 -17.20
N PHE A 153 1.26 14.95 -16.94
CA PHE A 153 1.06 16.37 -17.19
C PHE A 153 2.04 17.24 -16.39
N ARG A 154 2.16 16.98 -15.08
CA ARG A 154 3.08 17.72 -14.20
C ARG A 154 4.55 17.53 -14.57
N PHE A 155 4.93 16.32 -14.94
CA PHE A 155 6.28 16.02 -15.41
C PHE A 155 6.64 16.79 -16.68
N SER A 156 5.71 16.83 -17.65
CA SER A 156 5.89 17.58 -18.91
C SER A 156 6.03 19.09 -18.67
N TYR A 157 5.39 19.61 -17.62
CA TYR A 157 5.42 21.04 -17.31
C TYR A 157 6.62 21.45 -16.45
N ASN A 158 7.05 20.59 -15.52
CA ASN A 158 8.08 20.90 -14.50
C ASN A 158 9.43 20.21 -14.74
N GLY A 159 9.52 19.28 -15.66
CA GLY A 159 10.77 18.58 -15.99
C GLY A 159 11.28 17.60 -14.91
N LYS A 160 10.40 17.15 -13.99
CA LYS A 160 10.76 16.20 -12.91
C LYS A 160 9.80 15.04 -12.81
#